data_54517431be2b81e0c3aad107aed6dfa0
#
_entry.id   54517431be2b81e0c3aad107aed6dfa0
#
_cell.length_a   1.000
_cell.length_b   1.000
_cell.length_c   1.000
_cell.angle_alpha   90.00
_cell.angle_beta   90.00
_cell.angle_gamma   90.00
#
_symmetry.space_group_name_H-M   'P 1'
#
loop_
_entity.id
_entity.type
_entity.pdbx_description
1 polymer ?
#
loop_
_entity_poly.entity_id
_entity_poly.type
_entity_poly.pdbx_seq_one_letter_code
_entity_poly.pdbx_strand_id
1 'polypeptide(L)'
;RRQRQMCIRDREEKKFPVGESESKFNQVNIINQGEVVAQIDAFVAKTRLDRVKDKDYINVNLTYELDKLTKGNQQLGSGEWSLIAESIDPSAVRQFIIQYNIAMQKQLAAHPELANDEVALQEVNAALFKEYLPLLQKSEPTIKQPVRWKNALGELNANLDISIADPAKSSSSTNKDIKSLNFDMKLPLNVATETAKQLN
;
A
#
# COMPACT_ATOMS: atom_id res chain seq x y z
N ARG A 1 -9.15 57.28 -3.71
CA ARG A 1 -9.12 55.83 -4.05
C ARG A 1 -8.43 55.09 -2.91
N ARG A 2 -9.19 54.52 -1.98
CA ARG A 2 -8.67 53.63 -0.92
C ARG A 2 -8.38 52.27 -1.55
N GLN A 3 -7.11 51.92 -1.71
CA GLN A 3 -6.72 50.53 -1.95
C GLN A 3 -7.06 49.75 -0.69
N ARG A 4 -8.04 48.87 -0.81
CA ARG A 4 -8.24 47.79 0.19
C ARG A 4 -7.05 46.85 0.06
N GLN A 5 -6.12 46.92 0.98
CA GLN A 5 -5.20 45.83 1.25
C GLN A 5 -6.05 44.65 1.69
N MET A 6 -6.25 43.72 0.76
CA MET A 6 -6.81 42.45 1.02
C MET A 6 -5.70 41.71 1.81
N CYS A 7 -5.80 41.72 3.14
CA CYS A 7 -5.04 40.80 3.97
C CYS A 7 -5.37 39.41 3.47
N ILE A 8 -4.43 38.78 2.81
CA ILE A 8 -4.41 37.34 2.55
C ILE A 8 -4.13 36.71 3.91
N ARG A 9 -5.18 36.70 4.72
CA ARG A 9 -5.21 35.98 5.98
C ARG A 9 -5.27 34.51 5.61
N ASP A 10 -4.23 33.82 6.03
CA ASP A 10 -4.18 32.37 6.19
C ASP A 10 -4.73 31.59 4.99
N ARG A 11 -3.87 31.27 4.04
CA ARG A 11 -3.99 29.98 3.40
C ARG A 11 -3.89 28.98 4.54
N GLU A 12 -5.04 28.57 5.06
CA GLU A 12 -5.13 27.31 5.78
C GLU A 12 -4.31 26.32 4.97
N GLU A 13 -3.21 25.85 5.53
CA GLU A 13 -2.44 24.77 4.95
C GLU A 13 -3.49 23.72 4.60
N LYS A 14 -3.62 23.40 3.31
CA LYS A 14 -4.69 22.51 2.83
C LYS A 14 -4.50 21.22 3.61
N LYS A 15 -5.30 21.06 4.66
CA LYS A 15 -5.27 19.87 5.51
C LYS A 15 -5.46 18.68 4.59
N PHE A 16 -4.64 17.66 4.78
CA PHE A 16 -4.73 16.46 3.97
C PHE A 16 -6.17 15.92 4.03
N PRO A 17 -6.81 15.56 2.92
CA PRO A 17 -8.18 15.09 2.92
C PRO A 17 -8.29 13.83 3.78
N VAL A 18 -9.35 13.73 4.57
CA VAL A 18 -9.71 12.53 5.32
C VAL A 18 -11.08 12.07 4.85
N GLY A 19 -11.36 10.80 4.99
CA GLY A 19 -12.63 10.21 4.56
C GLY A 19 -12.48 8.78 4.11
N GLU A 20 -13.57 8.26 3.58
CA GLU A 20 -13.65 6.91 3.06
C GLU A 20 -14.07 6.93 1.59
N SER A 21 -13.56 5.99 0.83
CA SER A 21 -14.05 5.67 -0.51
C SER A 21 -14.18 4.16 -0.65
N GLU A 22 -15.17 3.74 -1.40
CA GLU A 22 -15.44 2.33 -1.69
C GLU A 22 -15.71 2.16 -3.17
N SER A 23 -15.11 1.15 -3.77
CA SER A 23 -15.38 0.71 -5.14
C SER A 23 -15.82 -0.74 -5.12
N LYS A 24 -16.96 -1.03 -5.77
CA LYS A 24 -17.54 -2.37 -5.85
C LYS A 24 -17.58 -2.84 -7.30
N PHE A 25 -17.14 -4.06 -7.50
CA PHE A 25 -17.17 -4.74 -8.78
C PHE A 25 -17.92 -6.06 -8.59
N ASN A 26 -19.02 -6.25 -9.32
CA ASN A 26 -19.81 -7.47 -9.22
C ASN A 26 -19.01 -8.68 -9.67
N GLN A 27 -18.15 -8.49 -10.68
CA GLN A 27 -17.34 -9.54 -11.25
C GLN A 27 -16.06 -8.97 -11.84
N VAL A 28 -14.92 -9.62 -11.58
CA VAL A 28 -13.62 -9.34 -12.22
C VAL A 28 -13.10 -10.63 -12.85
N ASN A 29 -12.84 -10.62 -14.15
CA ASN A 29 -12.28 -11.75 -14.87
C ASN A 29 -10.77 -11.57 -15.05
N ILE A 30 -10.01 -12.60 -14.72
CA ILE A 30 -8.57 -12.70 -15.01
C ILE A 30 -8.43 -13.44 -16.33
N ILE A 31 -7.89 -12.74 -17.33
CA ILE A 31 -7.77 -13.26 -18.70
C ILE A 31 -6.30 -13.55 -18.99
N ASN A 32 -6.04 -14.75 -19.52
CA ASN A 32 -4.73 -15.12 -20.06
C ASN A 32 -4.91 -15.63 -21.49
N GLN A 33 -4.17 -15.07 -22.43
CA GLN A 33 -4.25 -15.42 -23.87
C GLN A 33 -5.67 -15.40 -24.47
N GLY A 34 -6.53 -14.50 -23.97
CA GLY A 34 -7.91 -14.34 -24.43
C GLY A 34 -8.95 -15.25 -23.73
N GLU A 35 -8.50 -16.15 -22.86
CA GLU A 35 -9.39 -17.04 -22.09
C GLU A 35 -9.50 -16.58 -20.63
N VAL A 36 -10.70 -16.70 -20.04
CA VAL A 36 -10.93 -16.44 -18.62
C VAL A 36 -10.34 -17.60 -17.81
N VAL A 37 -9.20 -17.36 -17.14
CA VAL A 37 -8.50 -18.36 -16.32
C VAL A 37 -8.96 -18.36 -14.87
N ALA A 38 -9.45 -17.21 -14.37
CA ALA A 38 -10.04 -17.11 -13.05
C ALA A 38 -11.07 -15.99 -13.00
N GLN A 39 -12.00 -16.09 -12.06
CA GLN A 39 -13.07 -15.11 -11.83
C GLN A 39 -13.17 -14.79 -10.35
N ILE A 40 -13.30 -13.50 -10.05
CA ILE A 40 -13.58 -12.97 -8.73
C ILE A 40 -15.00 -12.42 -8.74
N ASP A 41 -15.85 -12.90 -7.84
CA ASP A 41 -17.19 -12.37 -7.63
C ASP A 41 -17.19 -11.42 -6.43
N ALA A 42 -17.95 -10.33 -6.53
CA ALA A 42 -18.13 -9.32 -5.50
C ALA A 42 -16.80 -8.81 -4.90
N PHE A 43 -15.94 -8.25 -5.77
CA PHE A 43 -14.71 -7.61 -5.34
C PHE A 43 -15.00 -6.20 -4.82
N VAL A 44 -14.52 -5.89 -3.62
CA VAL A 44 -14.65 -4.58 -2.97
C VAL A 44 -13.28 -4.04 -2.62
N ALA A 45 -13.01 -2.81 -3.04
CA ALA A 45 -11.83 -2.05 -2.66
C ALA A 45 -12.25 -0.85 -1.81
N LYS A 46 -11.74 -0.75 -0.59
CA LYS A 46 -12.03 0.33 0.37
C LYS A 46 -10.74 1.09 0.67
N THR A 47 -10.84 2.41 0.72
CA THR A 47 -9.77 3.28 1.19
C THR A 47 -10.31 4.16 2.30
N ARG A 48 -9.63 4.19 3.42
CA ARG A 48 -9.95 5.05 4.55
C ARG A 48 -8.72 5.84 4.98
N LEU A 49 -8.92 7.14 5.15
CA LEU A 49 -7.93 8.10 5.60
C LEU A 49 -8.44 8.78 6.87
N ASP A 50 -7.78 8.54 7.99
CA ASP A 50 -8.14 9.12 9.30
C ASP A 50 -7.00 10.01 9.82
N ARG A 51 -7.35 11.09 10.54
CA ARG A 51 -6.36 11.86 11.29
C ARG A 51 -6.03 11.18 12.60
N VAL A 52 -4.76 11.20 12.96
CA VAL A 52 -4.33 10.84 14.30
C VAL A 52 -4.69 12.00 15.23
N LYS A 53 -5.38 11.68 16.34
CA LYS A 53 -5.77 12.68 17.34
C LYS A 53 -4.53 13.36 17.92
N ASP A 54 -4.58 14.69 18.05
CA ASP A 54 -3.54 15.53 18.63
C ASP A 54 -2.17 15.49 17.89
N LYS A 55 -2.16 15.01 16.63
CA LYS A 55 -0.97 15.02 15.77
C LYS A 55 -1.36 15.42 14.35
N ASP A 56 -0.44 16.01 13.61
CA ASP A 56 -0.60 16.29 12.18
C ASP A 56 -0.32 15.05 11.30
N TYR A 57 -0.59 13.87 11.83
CA TYR A 57 -0.41 12.59 11.15
C TYR A 57 -1.73 12.02 10.65
N ILE A 58 -1.64 11.12 9.70
CA ILE A 58 -2.77 10.37 9.15
C ILE A 58 -2.52 8.87 9.27
N ASN A 59 -3.61 8.13 9.37
CA ASN A 59 -3.64 6.69 9.14
C ASN A 59 -4.29 6.42 7.79
N VAL A 60 -3.72 5.49 7.05
CA VAL A 60 -4.21 5.01 5.74
C VAL A 60 -4.58 3.55 5.90
N ASN A 61 -5.79 3.20 5.52
CA ASN A 61 -6.25 1.81 5.46
C ASN A 61 -6.78 1.52 4.05
N LEU A 62 -6.14 0.56 3.38
CA LEU A 62 -6.59 -0.01 2.11
C LEU A 62 -7.06 -1.43 2.40
N THR A 63 -8.34 -1.72 2.13
CA THR A 63 -8.91 -3.05 2.33
C THR A 63 -9.47 -3.56 1.02
N TYR A 64 -9.16 -4.81 0.71
CA TYR A 64 -9.67 -5.54 -0.43
C TYR A 64 -10.40 -6.77 0.06
N GLU A 65 -11.62 -6.94 -0.41
CA GLU A 65 -12.49 -8.07 -0.06
C GLU A 65 -12.93 -8.76 -1.36
N LEU A 66 -13.00 -10.06 -1.33
CA LEU A 66 -13.62 -10.87 -2.39
C LEU A 66 -14.47 -11.98 -1.79
N ASP A 67 -15.69 -12.10 -2.28
CA ASP A 67 -16.62 -13.12 -1.76
C ASP A 67 -16.32 -14.49 -2.33
N LYS A 68 -15.81 -14.53 -3.56
CA LYS A 68 -15.54 -15.79 -4.21
C LYS A 68 -14.48 -15.68 -5.28
N LEU A 69 -13.48 -16.53 -5.20
CA LEU A 69 -12.51 -16.76 -6.26
C LEU A 69 -12.74 -18.14 -6.87
N THR A 70 -12.86 -18.20 -8.21
CA THR A 70 -12.97 -19.46 -8.97
C THR A 70 -11.87 -19.56 -10.02
N LYS A 71 -11.34 -20.78 -10.24
CA LYS A 71 -10.42 -21.13 -11.32
C LYS A 71 -11.06 -22.27 -12.10
N GLY A 72 -11.49 -22.02 -13.34
CA GLY A 72 -12.34 -22.96 -14.07
C GLY A 72 -13.61 -23.29 -13.28
N ASN A 73 -13.84 -24.57 -12.98
CA ASN A 73 -14.98 -25.03 -12.18
C ASN A 73 -14.70 -25.16 -10.68
N GLN A 74 -13.50 -24.81 -10.22
CA GLN A 74 -13.10 -24.93 -8.82
C GLN A 74 -13.30 -23.62 -8.07
N GLN A 75 -14.02 -23.68 -6.96
CA GLN A 75 -14.10 -22.58 -6.01
C GLN A 75 -12.90 -22.64 -5.07
N LEU A 76 -12.04 -21.62 -5.13
CA LEU A 76 -10.82 -21.53 -4.35
C LEU A 76 -11.05 -20.93 -2.96
N GLY A 77 -12.10 -20.09 -2.80
CA GLY A 77 -12.46 -19.50 -1.53
C GLY A 77 -12.85 -18.03 -1.61
N SER A 78 -12.89 -17.40 -0.46
CA SER A 78 -13.10 -15.97 -0.24
C SER A 78 -11.96 -15.39 0.55
N GLY A 79 -11.74 -14.08 0.48
CA GLY A 79 -10.62 -13.46 1.17
C GLY A 79 -10.80 -12.00 1.49
N GLU A 80 -10.00 -11.57 2.44
CA GLU A 80 -9.84 -10.18 2.81
C GLU A 80 -8.35 -9.91 3.04
N TRP A 81 -7.89 -8.80 2.52
CA TRP A 81 -6.53 -8.34 2.71
C TRP A 81 -6.53 -6.83 2.93
N SER A 82 -5.78 -6.37 3.93
CA SER A 82 -5.62 -4.95 4.21
C SER A 82 -4.16 -4.55 4.25
N LEU A 83 -3.90 -3.30 3.87
CA LEU A 83 -2.65 -2.60 4.10
C LEU A 83 -2.97 -1.38 4.96
N ILE A 84 -2.51 -1.38 6.21
CA ILE A 84 -2.74 -0.33 7.18
C ILE A 84 -1.40 0.35 7.46
N ALA A 85 -1.33 1.64 7.16
CA ALA A 85 -0.16 2.46 7.49
C ALA A 85 -0.58 3.51 8.53
N GLU A 86 0.04 3.45 9.71
CA GLU A 86 -0.28 4.32 10.85
C GLU A 86 0.80 5.37 11.05
N SER A 87 0.42 6.53 11.55
CA SER A 87 1.33 7.65 11.90
C SER A 87 2.12 8.19 10.70
N ILE A 88 1.49 8.30 9.55
CA ILE A 88 2.11 8.89 8.35
C ILE A 88 2.08 10.42 8.46
N ASP A 89 3.23 11.06 8.24
CA ASP A 89 3.33 12.52 8.11
C ASP A 89 2.91 12.94 6.68
N PRO A 90 1.79 13.66 6.52
CA PRO A 90 1.34 14.12 5.20
C PRO A 90 2.32 15.07 4.51
N SER A 91 3.09 15.85 5.28
CA SER A 91 4.10 16.77 4.75
C SER A 91 5.26 15.99 4.16
N ALA A 92 5.69 14.92 4.84
CA ALA A 92 6.73 14.02 4.36
C ALA A 92 6.29 13.30 3.07
N VAL A 93 5.05 12.82 3.01
CA VAL A 93 4.48 12.21 1.79
C VAL A 93 4.49 13.19 0.62
N ARG A 94 4.06 14.44 0.85
CA ARG A 94 4.08 15.47 -0.19
C ARG A 94 5.50 15.76 -0.67
N GLN A 95 6.44 15.91 0.23
CA GLN A 95 7.86 16.12 -0.11
C GLN A 95 8.41 14.95 -0.90
N PHE A 96 8.14 13.72 -0.45
CA PHE A 96 8.53 12.51 -1.16
C PHE A 96 8.01 12.52 -2.61
N ILE A 97 6.70 12.73 -2.81
CA ILE A 97 6.09 12.73 -4.15
C ILE A 97 6.72 13.81 -5.04
N ILE A 98 6.91 15.02 -4.53
CA ILE A 98 7.51 16.12 -5.31
C ILE A 98 8.95 15.79 -5.71
N GLN A 99 9.79 15.38 -4.76
CA GLN A 99 11.20 15.12 -5.02
C GLN A 99 11.39 13.91 -5.92
N TYR A 100 10.63 12.85 -5.68
CA TYR A 100 10.64 11.64 -6.51
C TYR A 100 10.25 11.96 -7.97
N ASN A 101 9.16 12.69 -8.18
CA ASN A 101 8.72 13.06 -9.54
C ASN A 101 9.73 13.94 -10.26
N ILE A 102 10.34 14.93 -9.57
CA ILE A 102 11.38 15.78 -10.14
C ILE A 102 12.59 14.91 -10.55
N ALA A 103 13.03 14.01 -9.68
CA ALA A 103 14.16 13.13 -9.96
C ALA A 103 13.86 12.18 -11.12
N MET A 104 12.66 11.59 -11.16
CA MET A 104 12.23 10.72 -12.25
C MET A 104 12.20 11.47 -13.58
N GLN A 105 11.64 12.69 -13.61
CA GLN A 105 11.64 13.52 -14.83
C GLN A 105 13.06 13.84 -15.31
N LYS A 106 13.99 14.10 -14.39
CA LYS A 106 15.41 14.32 -14.73
C LYS A 106 16.04 13.08 -15.35
N GLN A 107 15.76 11.89 -14.78
CA GLN A 107 16.28 10.62 -15.33
C GLN A 107 15.74 10.38 -16.74
N LEU A 108 14.44 10.53 -16.96
CA LEU A 108 13.83 10.35 -18.28
C LEU A 108 14.29 11.40 -19.31
N ALA A 109 14.61 12.62 -18.87
CA ALA A 109 15.16 13.65 -19.75
C ALA A 109 16.62 13.37 -20.13
N ALA A 110 17.41 12.82 -19.21
CA ALA A 110 18.82 12.44 -19.44
C ALA A 110 18.93 11.13 -20.24
N HIS A 111 17.98 10.22 -20.07
CA HIS A 111 17.94 8.87 -20.60
C HIS A 111 16.57 8.57 -21.21
N PRO A 112 16.23 9.14 -22.39
CA PRO A 112 14.92 8.93 -23.03
C PRO A 112 14.62 7.46 -23.36
N GLU A 113 15.67 6.65 -23.55
CA GLU A 113 15.60 5.21 -23.82
C GLU A 113 14.89 4.45 -22.68
N LEU A 114 14.95 4.93 -21.43
CA LEU A 114 14.28 4.31 -20.27
C LEU A 114 12.77 4.18 -20.47
N ALA A 115 12.14 5.06 -21.25
CA ALA A 115 10.71 4.98 -21.51
C ALA A 115 10.29 3.69 -22.24
N ASN A 116 11.24 3.03 -22.92
CA ASN A 116 11.01 1.80 -23.70
C ASN A 116 11.71 0.58 -23.09
N ASP A 117 12.43 0.74 -21.99
CA ASP A 117 13.10 -0.34 -21.26
C ASP A 117 12.50 -0.50 -19.86
N GLU A 118 11.55 -1.45 -19.74
CA GLU A 118 10.81 -1.69 -18.51
C GLU A 118 11.74 -2.13 -17.36
N VAL A 119 12.76 -2.92 -17.64
CA VAL A 119 13.70 -3.42 -16.63
C VAL A 119 14.55 -2.28 -16.09
N ALA A 120 15.17 -1.49 -16.99
CA ALA A 120 15.97 -0.34 -16.59
C ALA A 120 15.12 0.72 -15.87
N LEU A 121 13.86 0.93 -16.29
CA LEU A 121 12.94 1.83 -15.61
C LEU A 121 12.59 1.34 -14.19
N GLN A 122 12.41 0.04 -13.98
CA GLN A 122 12.18 -0.52 -12.64
C GLN A 122 13.41 -0.33 -11.73
N GLU A 123 14.61 -0.51 -12.23
CA GLU A 123 15.85 -0.28 -11.47
C GLU A 123 15.97 1.18 -11.02
N VAL A 124 15.72 2.12 -11.95
CA VAL A 124 15.71 3.56 -11.62
C VAL A 124 14.64 3.89 -10.59
N ASN A 125 13.42 3.35 -10.75
CA ASN A 125 12.34 3.52 -9.77
C ASN A 125 12.75 3.03 -8.39
N ALA A 126 13.34 1.84 -8.29
CA ALA A 126 13.79 1.26 -7.02
C ALA A 126 14.90 2.09 -6.37
N ALA A 127 15.86 2.59 -7.15
CA ALA A 127 16.94 3.44 -6.68
C ALA A 127 16.40 4.78 -6.11
N LEU A 128 15.53 5.45 -6.86
CA LEU A 128 14.91 6.72 -6.42
C LEU A 128 14.02 6.51 -5.20
N PHE A 129 13.21 5.43 -5.17
CA PHE A 129 12.40 5.12 -4.00
C PHE A 129 13.28 4.96 -2.76
N LYS A 130 14.38 4.22 -2.86
CA LYS A 130 15.33 4.02 -1.76
C LYS A 130 15.99 5.33 -1.32
N GLU A 131 16.32 6.22 -2.26
CA GLU A 131 16.93 7.52 -1.97
C GLU A 131 16.00 8.42 -1.14
N TYR A 132 14.70 8.46 -1.48
CA TYR A 132 13.73 9.34 -0.83
C TYR A 132 12.95 8.68 0.31
N LEU A 133 13.05 7.36 0.50
CA LEU A 133 12.40 6.63 1.58
C LEU A 133 12.63 7.24 2.98
N PRO A 134 13.84 7.74 3.33
CA PRO A 134 14.08 8.38 4.63
C PRO A 134 13.15 9.54 4.96
N LEU A 135 12.56 10.21 3.97
CA LEU A 135 11.56 11.25 4.21
C LEU A 135 10.31 10.68 4.88
N LEU A 136 9.86 9.49 4.44
CA LEU A 136 8.68 8.81 4.98
C LEU A 136 8.96 8.17 6.35
N GLN A 137 10.21 7.81 6.63
CA GLN A 137 10.62 7.14 7.87
C GLN A 137 10.66 8.08 9.08
N LYS A 138 10.73 9.41 8.88
CA LYS A 138 10.81 10.40 9.96
C LYS A 138 9.67 10.34 10.98
N SER A 139 8.48 9.96 10.55
CA SER A 139 7.31 9.82 11.42
C SER A 139 7.26 8.47 12.16
N GLU A 140 8.24 7.59 11.91
CA GLU A 140 8.30 6.22 12.45
C GLU A 140 6.98 5.45 12.24
N PRO A 141 6.51 5.32 10.99
CA PRO A 141 5.22 4.71 10.72
C PRO A 141 5.20 3.23 11.06
N THR A 142 4.02 2.72 11.37
CA THR A 142 3.78 1.27 11.48
C THR A 142 2.95 0.81 10.30
N ILE A 143 3.38 -0.27 9.65
CA ILE A 143 2.68 -0.91 8.55
C ILE A 143 2.16 -2.25 9.04
N LYS A 144 0.86 -2.50 8.88
CA LYS A 144 0.20 -3.75 9.23
C LYS A 144 -0.45 -4.33 7.99
N GLN A 145 -0.33 -5.64 7.84
CA GLN A 145 -0.86 -6.35 6.68
C GLN A 145 -1.60 -7.61 7.13
N PRO A 146 -2.86 -7.46 7.63
CA PRO A 146 -3.70 -8.60 7.92
C PRO A 146 -4.22 -9.22 6.62
N VAL A 147 -4.21 -10.54 6.57
CA VAL A 147 -4.73 -11.37 5.48
C VAL A 147 -5.62 -12.43 6.07
N ARG A 148 -6.81 -12.59 5.53
CA ARG A 148 -7.74 -13.66 5.85
C ARG A 148 -8.16 -14.35 4.56
N TRP A 149 -8.04 -15.66 4.54
CA TRP A 149 -8.51 -16.49 3.43
C TRP A 149 -9.33 -17.65 3.95
N LYS A 150 -10.50 -17.85 3.37
CA LYS A 150 -11.43 -18.91 3.76
C LYS A 150 -11.77 -19.78 2.57
N ASN A 151 -11.69 -21.08 2.75
CA ASN A 151 -12.17 -22.09 1.81
C ASN A 151 -13.09 -23.12 2.50
N ALA A 152 -13.51 -24.16 1.79
CA ALA A 152 -14.38 -25.20 2.32
C ALA A 152 -13.82 -25.96 3.54
N LEU A 153 -12.50 -25.94 3.75
CA LEU A 153 -11.81 -26.71 4.78
C LEU A 153 -11.41 -25.88 6.00
N GLY A 154 -11.54 -24.56 5.93
CA GLY A 154 -11.20 -23.71 7.05
C GLY A 154 -10.76 -22.31 6.65
N GLU A 155 -10.10 -21.65 7.59
CA GLU A 155 -9.66 -20.26 7.44
C GLU A 155 -8.19 -20.10 7.78
N LEU A 156 -7.44 -19.47 6.88
CA LEU A 156 -6.09 -18.97 7.11
C LEU A 156 -6.19 -17.52 7.60
N ASN A 157 -5.45 -17.22 8.66
CA ASN A 157 -5.23 -15.86 9.12
C ASN A 157 -3.72 -15.61 9.19
N ALA A 158 -3.27 -14.52 8.58
CA ALA A 158 -1.89 -14.07 8.68
C ALA A 158 -1.85 -12.57 8.98
N ASN A 159 -0.89 -12.14 9.77
CA ASN A 159 -0.66 -10.74 10.06
C ASN A 159 0.84 -10.45 10.03
N LEU A 160 1.21 -9.38 9.34
CA LEU A 160 2.57 -8.85 9.32
C LEU A 160 2.54 -7.42 9.86
N ASP A 161 3.26 -7.16 10.95
CA ASP A 161 3.41 -5.84 11.55
C ASP A 161 4.87 -5.40 11.45
N ILE A 162 5.11 -4.26 10.82
CA ILE A 162 6.43 -3.67 10.65
C ILE A 162 6.41 -2.27 11.22
N SER A 163 7.21 -2.00 12.25
CA SER A 163 7.47 -0.63 12.72
C SER A 163 8.76 -0.12 12.10
N ILE A 164 8.65 1.02 11.44
CA ILE A 164 9.77 1.67 10.75
C ILE A 164 10.53 2.54 11.74
N ALA A 165 11.85 2.55 11.62
CA ALA A 165 12.72 3.43 12.41
C ALA A 165 13.05 4.70 11.61
N ASP A 166 13.21 5.82 12.31
CA ASP A 166 13.85 7.00 11.74
C ASP A 166 15.38 6.76 11.68
N PRO A 167 16.00 6.67 10.48
CA PRO A 167 17.43 6.38 10.34
C PRO A 167 18.31 7.41 11.05
N ALA A 168 17.82 8.66 11.20
CA ALA A 168 18.55 9.73 11.89
C ALA A 168 18.60 9.55 13.41
N LYS A 169 17.67 8.79 13.99
CA LYS A 169 17.57 8.52 15.43
C LYS A 169 18.09 7.13 15.81
N SER A 170 18.29 6.26 14.84
CA SER A 170 18.72 4.88 15.09
C SER A 170 20.21 4.83 15.42
N SER A 171 20.55 4.36 16.62
CA SER A 171 21.93 4.13 17.07
C SER A 171 22.47 2.75 16.66
N SER A 172 21.64 1.89 16.09
CA SER A 172 22.00 0.51 15.69
C SER A 172 22.71 0.48 14.34
N SER A 173 23.83 -0.21 14.27
CA SER A 173 24.60 -0.40 13.03
C SER A 173 24.01 -1.47 12.10
N THR A 174 23.10 -2.30 12.59
CA THR A 174 22.71 -3.55 11.90
C THR A 174 21.37 -3.49 11.17
N ASN A 175 20.44 -2.62 11.58
CA ASN A 175 19.15 -2.46 10.92
C ASN A 175 18.59 -1.07 11.21
N LYS A 176 18.98 -0.09 10.37
CA LYS A 176 18.61 1.32 10.58
C LYS A 176 17.18 1.63 10.21
N ASP A 177 16.52 0.76 9.45
CA ASP A 177 15.24 1.05 8.81
C ASP A 177 14.04 0.40 9.51
N ILE A 178 14.26 -0.66 10.30
CA ILE A 178 13.20 -1.43 10.95
C ILE A 178 13.41 -1.43 12.47
N LYS A 179 12.39 -1.01 13.21
CA LYS A 179 12.35 -1.01 14.66
C LYS A 179 11.84 -2.32 15.23
N SER A 180 10.79 -2.88 14.60
CA SER A 180 10.25 -4.20 14.93
C SER A 180 9.58 -4.83 13.72
N LEU A 181 9.62 -6.16 13.67
CA LEU A 181 8.93 -6.98 12.69
C LEU A 181 8.27 -8.13 13.44
N ASN A 182 6.95 -8.23 13.36
CA ASN A 182 6.16 -9.31 13.92
C ASN A 182 5.39 -9.99 12.80
N PHE A 183 5.46 -11.30 12.76
CA PHE A 183 4.67 -12.11 11.84
C PHE A 183 3.92 -13.19 12.63
N ASP A 184 2.61 -13.25 12.48
CA ASP A 184 1.74 -14.27 13.03
C ASP A 184 0.97 -14.94 11.89
N MET A 185 0.89 -16.26 11.89
CA MET A 185 0.12 -17.01 10.91
C MET A 185 -0.56 -18.20 11.55
N LYS A 186 -1.87 -18.31 11.36
CA LYS A 186 -2.68 -19.47 11.73
C LYS A 186 -3.15 -20.14 10.46
N LEU A 187 -2.56 -21.28 10.13
CA LEU A 187 -2.86 -22.06 8.95
C LEU A 187 -3.26 -23.48 9.36
N PRO A 188 -4.55 -23.85 9.34
CA PRO A 188 -4.97 -25.24 9.52
C PRO A 188 -4.35 -26.14 8.45
N LEU A 189 -3.82 -27.30 8.86
CA LEU A 189 -3.08 -28.19 7.96
C LEU A 189 -3.91 -28.67 6.76
N ASN A 190 -5.20 -28.93 6.97
CA ASN A 190 -6.13 -29.31 5.92
C ASN A 190 -6.33 -28.20 4.87
N VAL A 191 -6.37 -26.94 5.30
CA VAL A 191 -6.44 -25.78 4.38
C VAL A 191 -5.17 -25.69 3.53
N ALA A 192 -3.99 -25.83 4.16
CA ALA A 192 -2.70 -25.81 3.46
C ALA A 192 -2.61 -26.91 2.40
N THR A 193 -2.98 -28.13 2.77
CA THR A 193 -2.90 -29.31 1.89
C THR A 193 -3.84 -29.16 0.69
N GLU A 194 -5.07 -28.67 0.90
CA GLU A 194 -6.02 -28.49 -0.18
C GLU A 194 -5.63 -27.35 -1.11
N THR A 195 -5.18 -26.23 -0.56
CA THR A 195 -4.69 -25.12 -1.38
C THR A 195 -3.51 -25.54 -2.27
N ALA A 196 -2.59 -26.33 -1.73
CA ALA A 196 -1.45 -26.86 -2.49
C ALA A 196 -1.91 -27.80 -3.64
N LYS A 197 -2.95 -28.62 -3.43
CA LYS A 197 -3.53 -29.46 -4.50
C LYS A 197 -4.24 -28.68 -5.58
N GLN A 198 -4.89 -27.55 -5.23
CA GLN A 198 -5.65 -26.71 -6.17
C GLN A 198 -4.73 -25.83 -7.04
N LEU A 199 -3.52 -25.54 -6.57
CA LEU A 199 -2.55 -24.72 -7.30
C LEU A 199 -1.68 -25.52 -8.28
N ASN A 200 -1.56 -26.84 -8.09
CA ASN A 200 -0.87 -27.75 -8.99
C ASN A 200 -1.83 -28.29 -10.07
#